data_961807e8c71f5188a2bdd967306287d4
#
_entry.id   961807e8c71f5188a2bdd967306287d4
#
_cell.length_a   1.000
_cell.length_b   1.000
_cell.length_c   1.000
_cell.angle_alpha   90.00
_cell.angle_beta   90.00
_cell.angle_gamma   90.00
#
_symmetry.space_group_name_H-M   'P 1'
#
loop_
_entity.id
_entity.type
_entity.pdbx_description
1 polymer ?
#
loop_
_entity_poly.entity_id
_entity_poly.type
_entity_poly.pdbx_seq_one_letter_code
_entity_poly.pdbx_strand_id
1 'polypeptide(L)'
;MGELLAEEFLAIWKLDPRFTIISIPMHPIDQVIRGFNQTEIFAKKLAQKSGLEISRALKKPLKTKHQAGLKRTERLKNLEQPYQVSGSAPSRVILIDDIHTTGATLNAASKALKLAGSEEIIALTLCRTPY
;
A
#
# COMPACT_ATOMS: atom_id res chain seq x y z
N MET A 1 5.28 -11.76 -15.95
CA MET A 1 3.96 -11.88 -15.26
C MET A 1 3.35 -10.52 -14.93
N GLY A 2 4.04 -9.61 -14.23
CA GLY A 2 3.49 -8.30 -13.86
C GLY A 2 3.10 -7.42 -15.04
N GLU A 3 3.75 -7.55 -16.17
CA GLU A 3 3.46 -6.78 -17.39
C GLU A 3 2.15 -7.24 -18.04
N LEU A 4 1.94 -8.53 -18.16
CA LEU A 4 0.72 -9.12 -18.70
C LEU A 4 -0.50 -8.76 -17.84
N LEU A 5 -0.37 -8.87 -16.51
CA LEU A 5 -1.44 -8.49 -15.58
C LEU A 5 -1.79 -7.00 -15.67
N ALA A 6 -0.79 -6.13 -15.84
CA ALA A 6 -1.04 -4.70 -16.00
C ALA A 6 -1.78 -4.39 -17.32
N GLU A 7 -1.43 -5.08 -18.40
CA GLU A 7 -2.11 -4.94 -19.70
C GLU A 7 -3.55 -5.43 -19.64
N GLU A 8 -3.79 -6.60 -19.08
CA GLU A 8 -5.15 -7.15 -18.90
C GLU A 8 -6.01 -6.25 -18.01
N PHE A 9 -5.42 -5.73 -16.92
CA PHE A 9 -6.13 -4.81 -16.03
C PHE A 9 -6.54 -3.52 -16.75
N LEU A 10 -5.62 -2.90 -17.50
CA LEU A 10 -5.90 -1.67 -18.24
C LEU A 10 -6.84 -1.86 -19.44
N ALA A 11 -6.89 -3.07 -20.03
CA ALA A 11 -7.86 -3.39 -21.07
C ALA A 11 -9.30 -3.41 -20.53
N ILE A 12 -9.47 -3.75 -19.25
CA ILE A 12 -10.79 -3.83 -18.59
C ILE A 12 -11.16 -2.51 -17.91
N TRP A 13 -10.18 -1.84 -17.31
CA TRP A 13 -10.41 -0.64 -16.47
C TRP A 13 -9.76 0.60 -17.06
N LYS A 14 -10.58 1.60 -17.39
CA LYS A 14 -10.09 2.96 -17.64
C LYS A 14 -9.82 3.63 -16.32
N LEU A 15 -8.56 3.85 -16.02
CA LEU A 15 -8.16 4.53 -14.79
C LEU A 15 -8.31 6.04 -14.94
N ASP A 16 -8.93 6.67 -13.95
CA ASP A 16 -9.01 8.13 -13.87
C ASP A 16 -7.61 8.71 -13.62
N PRO A 17 -7.12 9.65 -14.46
CA PRO A 17 -5.77 10.22 -14.32
C PRO A 17 -5.53 10.99 -13.01
N ARG A 18 -6.58 11.25 -12.25
CA ARG A 18 -6.49 11.90 -10.93
C ARG A 18 -6.07 10.97 -9.80
N PHE A 19 -6.00 9.67 -10.05
CA PHE A 19 -5.53 8.70 -9.06
C PHE A 19 -4.01 8.62 -9.02
N THR A 20 -3.49 8.38 -7.83
CA THR A 20 -2.08 8.08 -7.58
C THR A 20 -1.96 6.64 -7.09
N ILE A 21 -0.98 5.91 -7.62
CA ILE A 21 -0.72 4.53 -7.24
C ILE A 21 0.13 4.50 -5.98
N ILE A 22 -0.30 3.71 -5.01
CA ILE A 22 0.48 3.39 -3.80
C ILE A 22 0.51 1.88 -3.63
N SER A 23 1.71 1.29 -3.61
CA SER A 23 1.88 -0.10 -3.22
C SER A 23 2.02 -0.22 -1.71
N ILE A 24 1.42 -1.25 -1.11
CA ILE A 24 1.60 -1.54 0.31
C ILE A 24 3.07 -1.88 0.56
N PRO A 25 3.75 -1.16 1.47
CA PRO A 25 5.14 -1.40 1.77
C PRO A 25 5.34 -2.74 2.47
N MET A 26 6.31 -3.51 2.00
CA MET A 26 6.76 -4.73 2.64
C MET A 26 7.68 -4.39 3.81
N HIS A 27 7.64 -5.21 4.87
CA HIS A 27 8.59 -5.06 5.96
C HIS A 27 10.02 -5.26 5.42
N PRO A 28 11.02 -4.42 5.80
CA PRO A 28 12.37 -4.51 5.26
C PRO A 28 13.02 -5.90 5.40
N ILE A 29 12.74 -6.62 6.48
CA ILE A 29 13.23 -7.99 6.68
C ILE A 29 12.64 -8.94 5.64
N ASP A 30 11.34 -8.84 5.36
CA ASP A 30 10.68 -9.68 4.35
C ASP A 30 11.20 -9.38 2.95
N GLN A 31 11.54 -8.12 2.67
CA GLN A 31 12.14 -7.72 1.40
C GLN A 31 13.54 -8.32 1.22
N VAL A 32 14.35 -8.37 2.27
CA VAL A 32 15.67 -9.03 2.25
C VAL A 32 15.54 -10.54 2.02
N ILE A 33 14.58 -11.19 2.69
CA ILE A 33 14.36 -12.64 2.55
C ILE A 33 13.83 -13.00 1.18
N ARG A 34 12.86 -12.25 0.64
CA ARG A 34 12.23 -12.52 -0.66
C ARG A 34 13.01 -11.98 -1.85
N GLY A 35 13.92 -11.03 -1.64
CA GLY A 35 14.74 -10.40 -2.66
C GLY A 35 14.02 -9.39 -3.56
N PHE A 36 12.68 -9.34 -3.56
CA PHE A 36 11.89 -8.39 -4.37
C PHE A 36 10.49 -8.21 -3.79
N ASN A 37 9.87 -7.07 -4.12
CA ASN A 37 8.49 -6.77 -3.81
C ASN A 37 7.64 -6.84 -5.09
N GLN A 38 6.88 -7.91 -5.26
CA GLN A 38 6.02 -8.12 -6.44
C GLN A 38 4.98 -7.00 -6.61
N THR A 39 4.44 -6.51 -5.51
CA THR A 39 3.47 -5.42 -5.51
C THR A 39 4.08 -4.13 -6.07
N GLU A 40 5.31 -3.81 -5.69
CA GLU A 40 6.02 -2.65 -6.21
C GLU A 40 6.35 -2.79 -7.70
N ILE A 41 6.74 -3.98 -8.15
CA ILE A 41 6.99 -4.26 -9.57
C ILE A 41 5.73 -4.06 -10.38
N PHE A 42 4.60 -4.61 -9.93
CA PHE A 42 3.31 -4.42 -10.60
C PHE A 42 2.89 -2.95 -10.61
N ALA A 43 3.02 -2.25 -9.48
CA ALA A 43 2.69 -0.83 -9.38
C ALA A 43 3.49 0.04 -10.37
N LYS A 44 4.80 -0.22 -10.51
CA LYS A 44 5.64 0.46 -11.50
C LYS A 44 5.20 0.18 -12.94
N LYS A 45 4.87 -1.06 -13.27
CA LYS A 45 4.38 -1.43 -14.61
C LYS A 45 3.03 -0.79 -14.90
N LEU A 46 2.12 -0.80 -13.94
CA LEU A 46 0.82 -0.15 -14.06
C LEU A 46 0.97 1.36 -14.28
N ALA A 47 1.82 2.02 -13.52
CA ALA A 47 2.10 3.44 -13.66
C ALA A 47 2.70 3.79 -15.02
N GLN A 48 3.68 2.99 -15.48
CA GLN A 48 4.33 3.18 -16.78
C GLN A 48 3.33 3.10 -17.94
N LYS A 49 2.37 2.15 -17.88
CA LYS A 49 1.39 1.94 -18.93
C LYS A 49 0.18 2.88 -18.85
N SER A 50 -0.23 3.27 -17.66
CA SER A 50 -1.38 4.15 -17.44
C SER A 50 -1.04 5.65 -17.44
N GLY A 51 0.23 6.01 -17.22
CA GLY A 51 0.65 7.39 -17.02
C GLY A 51 0.33 7.95 -15.63
N LEU A 52 -0.16 7.12 -14.70
CA LEU A 52 -0.44 7.54 -13.32
C LEU A 52 0.84 7.71 -12.52
N GLU A 53 0.82 8.63 -11.58
CA GLU A 53 1.93 8.82 -10.64
C GLU A 53 2.00 7.72 -9.60
N ILE A 54 3.21 7.42 -9.12
CA ILE A 54 3.44 6.58 -7.95
C ILE A 54 3.84 7.45 -6.77
N SER A 55 3.22 7.22 -5.61
CA SER A 55 3.64 7.82 -4.34
C SER A 55 4.17 6.75 -3.39
N ARG A 56 5.23 7.09 -2.69
CA ARG A 56 5.82 6.28 -1.62
C ARG A 56 5.53 6.87 -0.23
N ALA A 57 4.46 7.66 -0.13
CA ALA A 57 4.08 8.31 1.13
C ALA A 57 3.71 7.31 2.24
N LEU A 58 3.16 6.14 1.88
CA LEU A 58 2.81 5.10 2.84
C LEU A 58 4.06 4.35 3.32
N LYS A 59 4.27 4.31 4.61
CA LYS A 59 5.41 3.67 5.27
C LYS A 59 4.94 2.64 6.29
N LYS A 60 5.70 1.56 6.41
CA LYS A 60 5.59 0.60 7.49
C LYS A 60 6.76 0.81 8.44
N PRO A 61 6.56 1.46 9.59
CA PRO A 61 7.66 1.77 10.49
C PRO A 61 8.26 0.47 11.04
N LEU A 62 9.58 0.46 11.19
CA LEU A 62 10.29 -0.60 11.90
C LEU A 62 9.84 -0.60 13.36
N LYS A 63 9.41 -1.75 13.88
CA LYS A 63 9.23 -1.94 15.31
C LYS A 63 10.61 -1.94 15.97
N THR A 64 11.09 -0.75 16.33
CA THR A 64 12.33 -0.64 17.10
C THR A 64 12.07 -1.01 18.55
N LYS A 65 13.00 -1.79 19.16
CA LYS A 65 12.98 -2.13 20.59
C LYS A 65 13.06 -0.91 21.52
N HIS A 66 13.30 0.28 20.99
CA HIS A 66 13.43 1.55 21.70
C HIS A 66 12.11 2.25 22.07
N GLN A 67 10.98 1.59 21.96
CA GLN A 67 9.73 2.12 22.51
C GLN A 67 9.58 1.94 24.03
N ALA A 68 10.66 1.61 24.71
CA ALA A 68 10.68 1.43 26.17
C ALA A 68 10.34 2.69 26.98
N GLY A 69 10.33 3.87 26.37
CA GLY A 69 9.98 5.16 27.00
C GLY A 69 8.60 5.73 26.67
N LEU A 70 7.82 5.09 25.79
CA LEU A 70 6.49 5.56 25.42
C LEU A 70 5.46 5.23 26.51
N LYS A 71 4.59 6.20 26.84
CA LYS A 71 3.45 5.99 27.74
C LYS A 71 2.54 4.88 27.17
N ARG A 72 1.88 4.13 28.05
CA ARG A 72 0.99 3.00 27.68
C ARG A 72 -0.06 3.39 26.62
N THR A 73 -0.58 4.62 26.66
CA THR A 73 -1.54 5.16 25.70
C THR A 73 -0.93 5.37 24.31
N GLU A 74 0.36 5.75 24.22
CA GLU A 74 1.07 5.93 22.95
C GLU A 74 1.45 4.57 22.34
N ARG A 75 1.77 3.59 23.19
CA ARG A 75 1.99 2.19 22.72
C ARG A 75 0.75 1.59 22.10
N LEU A 76 -0.43 1.79 22.69
CA LEU A 76 -1.70 1.32 22.15
C LEU A 76 -2.02 1.99 20.82
N LYS A 77 -1.82 3.31 20.69
CA LYS A 77 -2.01 4.04 19.43
C LYS A 77 -1.05 3.56 18.33
N ASN A 78 0.22 3.28 18.67
CA ASN A 78 1.22 2.78 17.71
C ASN A 78 0.98 1.32 17.31
N LEU A 79 0.36 0.50 18.17
CA LEU A 79 -0.05 -0.87 17.84
C LEU A 79 -1.28 -0.90 16.93
N GLU A 80 -2.16 0.12 17.04
CA GLU A 80 -3.36 0.23 16.21
C GLU A 80 -3.10 0.76 14.80
N GLN A 81 -1.94 1.36 14.55
CA GLN A 81 -1.58 1.94 13.24
C GLN A 81 -0.25 1.38 12.73
N PRO A 82 -0.28 0.19 12.08
CA PRO A 82 0.94 -0.42 11.54
C PRO A 82 1.51 0.35 10.34
N TYR A 83 0.79 1.32 9.81
CA TYR A 83 1.20 2.18 8.70
C TYR A 83 1.21 3.65 9.08
N GLN A 84 2.16 4.38 8.51
CA GLN A 84 2.28 5.84 8.66
C GLN A 84 2.37 6.47 7.26
N VAL A 85 1.94 7.72 7.17
CA VAL A 85 2.03 8.50 5.93
C VAL A 85 3.03 9.63 6.14
N SER A 86 4.02 9.72 5.24
CA SER A 86 4.98 10.82 5.19
C SER A 86 4.39 11.98 4.42
N GLY A 87 4.24 13.14 5.07
CA GLY A 87 3.63 14.30 4.44
C GLY A 87 2.12 14.18 4.28
N SER A 88 1.58 14.76 3.23
CA SER A 88 0.17 14.64 2.86
C SER A 88 -0.07 13.44 1.97
N ALA A 89 -1.19 12.73 2.18
CA ALA A 89 -1.61 11.69 1.27
C ALA A 89 -2.25 12.28 0.00
N PRO A 90 -2.11 11.61 -1.17
CA PRO A 90 -2.90 11.96 -2.35
C PRO A 90 -4.40 11.85 -2.07
N SER A 91 -5.21 12.74 -2.66
CA SER A 91 -6.67 12.73 -2.48
C SER A 91 -7.31 11.43 -2.99
N ARG A 92 -6.83 10.92 -4.13
CA ARG A 92 -7.32 9.70 -4.77
C ARG A 92 -6.22 8.69 -4.93
N VAL A 93 -6.41 7.48 -4.39
CA VAL A 93 -5.39 6.44 -4.31
C VAL A 93 -5.89 5.13 -4.90
N ILE A 94 -5.05 4.52 -5.75
CA ILE A 94 -5.13 3.09 -6.07
C ILE A 94 -4.12 2.39 -5.17
N LEU A 95 -4.62 1.70 -4.15
CA LEU A 95 -3.80 0.98 -3.18
C LEU A 95 -3.63 -0.47 -3.62
N ILE A 96 -2.38 -0.88 -3.85
CA ILE A 96 -2.06 -2.21 -4.39
C ILE A 96 -1.43 -3.10 -3.31
N ASP A 97 -1.98 -4.31 -3.18
CA ASP A 97 -1.45 -5.38 -2.34
C ASP A 97 -1.27 -6.67 -3.17
N ASP A 98 -0.41 -7.57 -2.74
CA ASP A 98 -0.17 -8.84 -3.45
C ASP A 98 -1.28 -9.86 -3.17
N ILE A 99 -1.66 -10.06 -1.93
CA ILE A 99 -2.62 -11.08 -1.50
C ILE A 99 -3.69 -10.51 -0.58
N HIS A 100 -4.95 -10.74 -0.93
CA HIS A 100 -6.07 -10.46 -0.05
C HIS A 100 -6.49 -11.74 0.69
N THR A 101 -6.26 -11.79 2.00
CA THR A 101 -6.75 -12.85 2.89
C THR A 101 -7.97 -12.37 3.69
N THR A 102 -7.73 -11.65 4.76
CA THR A 102 -8.77 -11.08 5.65
C THR A 102 -9.09 -9.62 5.35
N GLY A 103 -8.28 -8.95 4.53
CA GLY A 103 -8.38 -7.51 4.28
C GLY A 103 -7.76 -6.63 5.38
N ALA A 104 -7.18 -7.23 6.42
CA ALA A 104 -6.62 -6.48 7.55
C ALA A 104 -5.51 -5.51 7.12
N THR A 105 -4.63 -5.93 6.21
CA THR A 105 -3.54 -5.11 5.67
C THR A 105 -4.08 -3.92 4.89
N LEU A 106 -5.01 -4.15 3.95
CA LEU A 106 -5.65 -3.10 3.16
C LEU A 106 -6.44 -2.13 4.03
N ASN A 107 -7.17 -2.64 5.01
CA ASN A 107 -7.94 -1.80 5.95
C ASN A 107 -7.03 -0.90 6.78
N ALA A 108 -5.94 -1.43 7.31
CA ALA A 108 -4.99 -0.65 8.10
C ALA A 108 -4.28 0.43 7.26
N ALA A 109 -3.84 0.10 6.05
CA ALA A 109 -3.23 1.04 5.12
C ALA A 109 -4.21 2.12 4.66
N SER A 110 -5.45 1.74 4.32
CA SER A 110 -6.51 2.67 3.94
C SER A 110 -6.86 3.64 5.07
N LYS A 111 -6.93 3.15 6.31
CA LYS A 111 -7.17 3.99 7.48
C LYS A 111 -6.08 5.04 7.65
N ALA A 112 -4.80 4.66 7.52
CA ALA A 112 -3.69 5.58 7.61
C ALA A 112 -3.74 6.65 6.51
N LEU A 113 -4.05 6.27 5.28
CA LEU A 113 -4.19 7.19 4.15
C LEU A 113 -5.36 8.15 4.33
N LYS A 114 -6.51 7.68 4.79
CA LYS A 114 -7.69 8.53 5.07
C LYS A 114 -7.41 9.54 6.18
N LEU A 115 -6.74 9.14 7.24
CA LEU A 115 -6.33 10.05 8.32
C LEU A 115 -5.33 11.12 7.83
N ALA A 116 -4.56 10.82 6.79
CA ALA A 116 -3.62 11.74 6.17
C ALA A 116 -4.22 12.59 5.03
N GLY A 117 -5.52 12.46 4.73
CA GLY A 117 -6.27 13.32 3.82
C GLY A 117 -6.76 12.68 2.53
N SER A 118 -6.58 11.36 2.32
CA SER A 118 -7.15 10.68 1.15
C SER A 118 -8.68 10.62 1.24
N GLU A 119 -9.33 11.03 0.16
CA GLU A 119 -10.80 11.06 0.07
C GLU A 119 -11.35 9.78 -0.56
N GLU A 120 -10.69 9.27 -1.59
CA GLU A 120 -11.09 8.09 -2.34
C GLU A 120 -9.96 7.08 -2.45
N ILE A 121 -10.22 5.84 -2.05
CA ILE A 121 -9.24 4.75 -2.10
C ILE A 121 -9.87 3.55 -2.79
N ILE A 122 -9.25 3.11 -3.89
CA ILE A 122 -9.57 1.87 -4.58
C ILE A 122 -8.50 0.85 -4.21
N ALA A 123 -8.90 -0.28 -3.65
CA ALA A 123 -7.98 -1.36 -3.32
C ALA A 123 -7.90 -2.36 -4.48
N LEU A 124 -6.69 -2.67 -4.90
CA LEU A 124 -6.39 -3.65 -5.94
C LEU A 124 -5.49 -4.74 -5.37
N THR A 125 -5.90 -5.99 -5.53
CA THR A 125 -5.10 -7.15 -5.11
C THR A 125 -4.77 -8.03 -6.30
N LEU A 126 -3.54 -8.55 -6.34
CA LEU A 126 -3.07 -9.42 -7.41
C LEU A 126 -3.63 -10.85 -7.27
N CYS A 127 -3.82 -11.30 -6.05
CA CYS A 127 -4.38 -12.61 -5.73
C CYS A 127 -5.36 -12.52 -4.58
N ARG A 128 -6.37 -13.37 -4.63
CA ARG A 128 -7.30 -13.60 -3.52
C ARG A 128 -7.23 -15.08 -3.14
N THR A 129 -7.04 -15.37 -1.86
CA THR A 129 -7.14 -16.75 -1.38
C THR A 129 -8.62 -17.17 -1.40
N PRO A 130 -8.96 -18.33 -1.99
CA PRO A 130 -10.31 -18.87 -1.88
C PRO A 130 -10.63 -19.17 -0.40
N TYR A 131 -11.88 -18.95 -0.03
CA TYR A 131 -12.38 -19.29 1.32
C TYR A 131 -12.50 -20.80 1.49
#